data_4773d47915b13cdfa64cd24e6445a48f
#
_entry.id   4773d47915b13cdfa64cd24e6445a48f
#
_cell.length_a   1.000
_cell.length_b   1.000
_cell.length_c   1.000
_cell.angle_alpha   90.00
_cell.angle_beta   90.00
_cell.angle_gamma   90.00
#
_symmetry.space_group_name_H-M   'P 1'
#
loop_
_entity.id
_entity.type
_entity.pdbx_description
1 polymer ?
#
loop_
_entity_poly.entity_id
_entity_poly.type
_entity_poly.pdbx_seq_one_letter_code
_entity_poly.pdbx_strand_id
1 'polypeptide(L)'
;MAIEHACIRAVRKPWGSIDLRPWSNMRNDGIAVGELWFQRPDINAPDPALLLKLLFTTEPLSIQVHPDDAFAQSIGLEHGKTEAWYILSATPGAKIAIGLKRRLTTAQLRDSIGDGSISDLVQWRRVLKDNVIFVPAGTIHAIGPGLVIAEIQQRSDATFRLFDHGRQRELQVDNAVSAADAGPPQPQSVPRRLTDARTLLVASPQFVWERIDLPPKSNWELDAEHETWVLVLEGCARIGLTNAFVGEAIFLEADGASIEVGPEGMKCLMAYLGPKPSSNLLHNLDGWSAGSPLRDQPSIPSHHRAIAGSPVRSMEARS
;
A
#
# COMPACT_ATOMS: atom_id res chain seq x y z
N MET A 1 13.48 22.13 9.81
CA MET A 1 13.54 21.62 8.45
C MET A 1 14.26 20.29 8.50
N ALA A 2 13.55 19.21 8.27
CA ALA A 2 14.14 17.90 8.41
C ALA A 2 13.93 17.10 7.11
N ILE A 3 15.03 16.98 6.34
CA ILE A 3 15.17 15.95 5.32
C ILE A 3 16.12 14.93 5.92
N GLU A 4 15.60 13.77 6.28
CA GLU A 4 16.33 12.79 7.07
C GLU A 4 16.45 11.47 6.32
N HIS A 5 17.67 10.91 6.22
CA HIS A 5 17.84 9.54 5.81
C HIS A 5 17.35 8.61 6.94
N ALA A 6 16.37 7.77 6.65
CA ALA A 6 15.75 6.93 7.66
C ALA A 6 16.73 5.90 8.24
N CYS A 7 16.65 5.70 9.55
CA CYS A 7 17.25 4.54 10.20
C CYS A 7 16.36 3.31 10.01
N ILE A 8 16.97 2.13 9.93
CA ILE A 8 16.25 0.87 9.77
C ILE A 8 16.33 0.09 11.09
N ARG A 9 15.16 -0.25 11.63
CA ARG A 9 15.02 -1.20 12.73
C ARG A 9 14.58 -2.56 12.17
N ALA A 10 15.44 -3.57 12.28
CA ALA A 10 15.09 -4.94 11.92
C ALA A 10 14.24 -5.60 13.03
N VAL A 11 13.12 -6.19 12.64
CA VAL A 11 12.20 -6.89 13.53
C VAL A 11 12.18 -8.38 13.14
N ARG A 12 12.63 -9.23 14.08
CA ARG A 12 12.68 -10.67 13.90
C ARG A 12 11.27 -11.24 14.03
N LYS A 13 10.89 -12.07 13.06
CA LYS A 13 9.60 -12.77 13.07
C LYS A 13 9.81 -14.22 12.60
N PRO A 14 9.02 -15.17 13.10
CA PRO A 14 9.18 -16.60 12.73
C PRO A 14 8.96 -16.85 11.23
N TRP A 15 8.24 -15.99 10.56
CA TRP A 15 7.93 -16.07 9.13
C TRP A 15 8.89 -15.25 8.25
N GLY A 16 9.94 -14.68 8.82
CA GLY A 16 10.89 -13.81 8.14
C GLY A 16 11.85 -14.52 7.18
N SER A 17 12.69 -13.75 6.50
CA SER A 17 13.74 -14.21 5.58
C SER A 17 15.13 -13.89 6.13
N ILE A 18 16.12 -14.70 5.74
CA ILE A 18 17.54 -14.43 5.96
C ILE A 18 18.16 -13.64 4.78
N ASP A 19 17.55 -13.67 3.61
CA ASP A 19 17.94 -12.88 2.45
C ASP A 19 16.97 -11.71 2.25
N LEU A 20 17.48 -10.49 2.41
CA LEU A 20 16.70 -9.25 2.32
C LEU A 20 17.02 -8.46 1.04
N ARG A 21 17.90 -8.99 0.17
CA ARG A 21 18.31 -8.31 -1.06
C ARG A 21 17.19 -8.23 -2.09
N PRO A 22 17.16 -7.19 -2.91
CA PRO A 22 18.06 -6.03 -2.95
C PRO A 22 17.72 -4.92 -1.95
N TRP A 23 16.70 -5.12 -1.10
CA TRP A 23 16.10 -4.10 -0.26
C TRP A 23 16.91 -3.73 0.98
N SER A 24 17.85 -4.59 1.38
CA SER A 24 18.75 -4.30 2.48
C SER A 24 20.02 -5.17 2.37
N ASN A 25 21.16 -4.53 2.64
CA ASN A 25 22.47 -5.21 2.78
C ASN A 25 22.81 -5.51 4.25
N MET A 26 21.82 -5.40 5.15
CA MET A 26 21.99 -5.65 6.57
C MET A 26 22.48 -7.08 6.80
N ARG A 27 23.55 -7.23 7.58
CA ARG A 27 23.99 -8.54 8.07
C ARG A 27 23.05 -8.97 9.21
N ASN A 28 22.41 -10.10 9.06
CA ASN A 28 21.43 -10.63 10.01
C ASN A 28 21.93 -11.85 10.80
N ASP A 29 23.19 -12.19 10.72
CA ASP A 29 23.84 -13.30 11.43
C ASP A 29 23.09 -14.66 11.27
N GLY A 30 22.44 -14.85 10.12
CA GLY A 30 21.64 -16.04 9.83
C GLY A 30 20.26 -16.09 10.53
N ILE A 31 19.87 -14.98 11.19
CA ILE A 31 18.57 -14.92 11.87
C ILE A 31 17.53 -14.28 10.92
N ALA A 32 16.37 -14.93 10.82
CA ALA A 32 15.28 -14.45 9.98
C ALA A 32 14.75 -13.08 10.44
N VAL A 33 14.64 -12.15 9.50
CA VAL A 33 14.05 -10.83 9.67
C VAL A 33 12.72 -10.82 8.94
N GLY A 34 11.63 -10.51 9.64
CA GLY A 34 10.31 -10.43 9.05
C GLY A 34 9.99 -9.02 8.57
N GLU A 35 10.42 -8.01 9.29
CA GLU A 35 10.09 -6.62 9.00
C GLU A 35 11.31 -5.71 9.12
N LEU A 36 11.42 -4.73 8.23
CA LEU A 36 12.31 -3.56 8.36
C LEU A 36 11.41 -2.34 8.57
N TRP A 37 11.54 -1.70 9.72
CA TRP A 37 10.80 -0.48 10.06
C TRP A 37 11.67 0.73 9.79
N PHE A 38 11.17 1.67 9.01
CA PHE A 38 11.84 2.94 8.78
C PHE A 38 11.48 3.92 9.90
N GLN A 39 12.51 4.53 10.48
CA GLN A 39 12.39 5.42 11.63
C GLN A 39 13.20 6.69 11.40
N ARG A 40 12.83 7.77 12.05
CA ARG A 40 13.67 8.97 12.10
C ARG A 40 14.97 8.65 12.84
N PRO A 41 16.12 9.22 12.41
CA PRO A 41 17.41 9.00 13.07
C PRO A 41 17.50 9.68 14.44
N ASP A 42 16.83 10.84 14.63
CA ASP A 42 16.77 11.51 15.92
C ASP A 42 15.75 10.83 16.84
N ILE A 43 16.23 10.12 17.84
CA ILE A 43 15.40 9.41 18.82
C ILE A 43 14.54 10.36 19.70
N ASN A 44 14.90 11.65 19.76
CA ASN A 44 14.13 12.66 20.51
C ASN A 44 13.08 13.36 19.64
N ALA A 45 13.12 13.16 18.32
CA ALA A 45 12.10 13.69 17.44
C ALA A 45 10.76 12.98 17.67
N PRO A 46 9.62 13.66 17.51
CA PRO A 46 8.32 13.01 17.55
C PRO A 46 8.25 11.86 16.55
N ASP A 47 7.62 10.80 16.95
CA ASP A 47 7.32 9.71 16.02
C ASP A 47 6.40 10.20 14.89
N PRO A 48 6.69 9.89 13.60
CA PRO A 48 5.80 10.20 12.50
C PRO A 48 4.43 9.53 12.68
N ALA A 49 3.36 10.16 12.21
CA ALA A 49 2.01 9.58 12.28
C ALA A 49 1.86 8.35 11.37
N LEU A 50 2.70 8.23 10.34
CA LEU A 50 2.76 7.06 9.47
C LEU A 50 3.99 6.21 9.79
N LEU A 51 3.85 4.90 9.61
CA LEU A 51 4.94 3.93 9.70
C LEU A 51 5.11 3.23 8.37
N LEU A 52 6.30 3.39 7.78
CA LEU A 52 6.73 2.71 6.58
C LEU A 52 7.54 1.45 6.95
N LYS A 53 7.25 0.34 6.29
CA LYS A 53 7.92 -0.95 6.52
C LYS A 53 8.22 -1.69 5.23
N LEU A 54 9.19 -2.61 5.29
CA LEU A 54 9.31 -3.72 4.35
C LEU A 54 9.05 -5.03 5.08
N LEU A 55 8.25 -5.90 4.48
CA LEU A 55 7.94 -7.23 5.00
C LEU A 55 8.54 -8.30 4.09
N PHE A 56 9.10 -9.36 4.69
CA PHE A 56 9.74 -10.48 3.99
C PHE A 56 9.12 -11.77 4.50
N THR A 57 8.37 -12.50 3.67
CA THR A 57 7.59 -13.65 4.13
C THR A 57 8.07 -14.95 3.52
N THR A 58 8.51 -15.90 4.35
CA THR A 58 8.81 -17.29 3.97
C THR A 58 7.73 -18.27 4.44
N GLU A 59 6.94 -17.84 5.43
CA GLU A 59 5.77 -18.54 5.95
C GLU A 59 4.56 -17.60 6.01
N PRO A 60 3.33 -18.12 6.16
CA PRO A 60 2.16 -17.26 6.27
C PRO A 60 2.16 -16.49 7.60
N LEU A 61 1.76 -15.22 7.55
CA LEU A 61 1.43 -14.45 8.73
C LEU A 61 0.10 -14.95 9.33
N SER A 62 -0.17 -14.57 10.59
CA SER A 62 -1.47 -14.83 11.22
C SER A 62 -2.63 -14.26 10.40
N ILE A 63 -3.77 -14.90 10.48
CA ILE A 63 -5.03 -14.25 10.12
C ILE A 63 -5.33 -13.27 11.25
N GLN A 64 -5.52 -12.00 10.91
CA GLN A 64 -5.59 -10.90 11.86
C GLN A 64 -6.53 -9.80 11.43
N VAL A 65 -6.84 -8.90 12.36
CA VAL A 65 -7.58 -7.68 12.12
C VAL A 65 -6.96 -6.56 12.94
N HIS A 66 -7.09 -5.33 12.45
CA HIS A 66 -6.66 -4.12 13.14
C HIS A 66 -7.85 -3.25 13.53
N PRO A 67 -7.82 -2.57 14.67
CA PRO A 67 -8.88 -1.66 15.09
C PRO A 67 -8.91 -0.39 14.24
N ASP A 68 -10.05 0.26 14.14
CA ASP A 68 -10.16 1.66 13.77
C ASP A 68 -9.78 2.58 14.95
N ASP A 69 -9.70 3.89 14.70
CA ASP A 69 -9.31 4.87 15.73
C ASP A 69 -10.28 4.85 16.92
N ALA A 70 -11.58 4.73 16.67
CA ALA A 70 -12.60 4.77 17.73
C ALA A 70 -12.46 3.55 18.66
N PHE A 71 -12.31 2.35 18.11
CA PHE A 71 -12.13 1.15 18.91
C PHE A 71 -10.75 1.14 19.60
N ALA A 72 -9.68 1.56 18.91
CA ALA A 72 -8.35 1.69 19.49
C ALA A 72 -8.37 2.58 20.73
N GLN A 73 -8.95 3.77 20.64
CA GLN A 73 -9.06 4.71 21.76
C GLN A 73 -9.90 4.15 22.91
N SER A 74 -10.97 3.40 22.62
CA SER A 74 -11.82 2.77 23.64
C SER A 74 -11.09 1.74 24.50
N ILE A 75 -9.98 1.18 24.00
CA ILE A 75 -9.14 0.20 24.70
C ILE A 75 -7.78 0.79 25.16
N GLY A 76 -7.63 2.13 25.10
CA GLY A 76 -6.44 2.83 25.58
C GLY A 76 -5.27 2.89 24.61
N LEU A 77 -5.48 2.61 23.32
CA LEU A 77 -4.51 2.82 22.25
C LEU A 77 -4.72 4.20 21.61
N GLU A 78 -3.67 4.77 21.06
CA GLU A 78 -3.71 6.12 20.49
C GLU A 78 -4.40 6.15 19.12
N HIS A 79 -4.04 5.20 18.25
CA HIS A 79 -4.49 5.13 16.87
C HIS A 79 -4.93 3.72 16.46
N GLY A 80 -5.85 3.66 15.53
CA GLY A 80 -6.17 2.47 14.75
C GLY A 80 -5.04 2.12 13.79
N LYS A 81 -5.29 1.11 12.94
CA LYS A 81 -4.30 0.67 11.96
C LYS A 81 -4.94 0.39 10.61
N THR A 82 -5.15 1.46 9.85
CA THR A 82 -5.40 1.37 8.41
C THR A 82 -4.06 1.27 7.71
N GLU A 83 -3.92 0.35 6.75
CA GLU A 83 -2.68 0.07 6.05
C GLU A 83 -2.89 -0.16 4.54
N ALA A 84 -1.81 -0.07 3.79
CA ALA A 84 -1.77 -0.43 2.38
C ALA A 84 -0.45 -1.14 2.05
N TRP A 85 -0.50 -2.07 1.09
CA TRP A 85 0.62 -2.88 0.65
C TRP A 85 0.91 -2.68 -0.82
N TYR A 86 2.18 -2.57 -1.16
CA TYR A 86 2.70 -2.63 -2.51
C TYR A 86 3.58 -3.86 -2.65
N ILE A 87 3.25 -4.75 -3.57
CA ILE A 87 3.97 -6.01 -3.75
C ILE A 87 5.26 -5.75 -4.53
N LEU A 88 6.39 -5.78 -3.84
CA LEU A 88 7.72 -5.58 -4.42
C LEU A 88 8.24 -6.84 -5.14
N SER A 89 7.92 -8.01 -4.58
CA SER A 89 8.25 -9.32 -5.15
C SER A 89 7.23 -10.35 -4.71
N ALA A 90 6.94 -11.30 -5.61
CA ALA A 90 6.04 -12.41 -5.34
C ALA A 90 6.57 -13.68 -6.03
N THR A 91 6.73 -14.75 -5.28
CA THR A 91 7.02 -16.08 -5.86
C THR A 91 5.79 -16.62 -6.62
N PRO A 92 5.96 -17.56 -7.57
CA PRO A 92 4.83 -18.17 -8.26
C PRO A 92 3.80 -18.75 -7.28
N GLY A 93 2.56 -18.28 -7.40
CA GLY A 93 1.47 -18.75 -6.54
C GLY A 93 1.32 -18.06 -5.19
N ALA A 94 2.16 -17.06 -4.87
CA ALA A 94 2.02 -16.26 -3.65
C ALA A 94 0.63 -15.62 -3.55
N LYS A 95 0.10 -15.55 -2.33
CA LYS A 95 -1.28 -15.13 -2.07
C LYS A 95 -1.34 -14.23 -0.84
N ILE A 96 -2.37 -13.40 -0.82
CA ILE A 96 -2.86 -12.71 0.38
C ILE A 96 -4.31 -13.10 0.64
N ALA A 97 -4.77 -12.98 1.87
CA ALA A 97 -6.19 -13.04 2.21
C ALA A 97 -6.70 -11.65 2.55
N ILE A 98 -7.87 -11.30 2.04
CA ILE A 98 -8.54 -10.04 2.34
C ILE A 98 -10.04 -10.25 2.44
N GLY A 99 -10.62 -9.93 3.61
CA GLY A 99 -12.02 -10.18 3.94
C GLY A 99 -12.37 -11.66 4.00
N LEU A 100 -13.63 -11.92 4.23
CA LEU A 100 -14.21 -13.26 4.29
C LEU A 100 -14.95 -13.61 3.00
N LYS A 101 -15.13 -14.89 2.71
CA LYS A 101 -15.91 -15.39 1.57
C LYS A 101 -17.41 -15.05 1.68
N ARG A 102 -17.92 -14.87 2.91
CA ARG A 102 -19.28 -14.46 3.22
C ARG A 102 -19.32 -13.69 4.52
N ARG A 103 -20.40 -12.97 4.77
CA ARG A 103 -20.62 -12.27 6.05
C ARG A 103 -20.95 -13.28 7.15
N LEU A 104 -20.36 -13.07 8.30
CA LEU A 104 -20.61 -13.81 9.53
C LEU A 104 -21.30 -12.91 10.57
N THR A 105 -22.10 -13.51 11.44
CA THR A 105 -22.50 -12.87 12.69
C THR A 105 -21.35 -12.86 13.70
N THR A 106 -21.43 -12.03 14.72
CA THR A 106 -20.46 -11.98 15.82
C THR A 106 -20.25 -13.35 16.46
N ALA A 107 -21.33 -14.11 16.71
CA ALA A 107 -21.26 -15.47 17.26
C ALA A 107 -20.53 -16.42 16.30
N GLN A 108 -20.89 -16.43 15.01
CA GLN A 108 -20.24 -17.27 14.00
C GLN A 108 -18.75 -16.95 13.85
N LEU A 109 -18.37 -15.65 13.90
CA LEU A 109 -16.96 -15.27 13.84
C LEU A 109 -16.22 -15.81 15.07
N ARG A 110 -16.78 -15.65 16.27
CA ARG A 110 -16.21 -16.17 17.52
C ARG A 110 -16.02 -17.68 17.47
N ASP A 111 -17.03 -18.41 17.07
CA ASP A 111 -17.00 -19.87 16.94
C ASP A 111 -15.91 -20.31 15.96
N SER A 112 -15.82 -19.63 14.78
CA SER A 112 -14.82 -19.96 13.76
C SER A 112 -13.37 -19.64 14.17
N ILE A 113 -13.17 -18.69 15.06
CA ILE A 113 -11.85 -18.46 15.68
C ILE A 113 -11.54 -19.59 16.67
N GLY A 114 -12.53 -19.98 17.50
CA GLY A 114 -12.36 -21.00 18.52
C GLY A 114 -12.05 -22.40 17.97
N ASP A 115 -12.69 -22.78 16.88
CA ASP A 115 -12.47 -24.09 16.21
C ASP A 115 -11.44 -24.06 15.07
N GLY A 116 -10.92 -22.86 14.74
CA GLY A 116 -9.91 -22.66 13.69
C GLY A 116 -10.45 -22.63 12.26
N SER A 117 -11.75 -22.82 12.06
CA SER A 117 -12.39 -22.83 10.72
C SER A 117 -12.32 -21.46 10.01
N ILE A 118 -11.97 -20.39 10.73
CA ILE A 118 -11.71 -19.08 10.13
C ILE A 118 -10.68 -19.15 9.00
N SER A 119 -9.73 -20.09 9.06
CA SER A 119 -8.71 -20.31 8.02
C SER A 119 -9.31 -20.67 6.65
N ASP A 120 -10.47 -21.33 6.65
CA ASP A 120 -11.20 -21.72 5.45
C ASP A 120 -12.17 -20.61 4.96
N LEU A 121 -12.49 -19.68 5.84
CA LEU A 121 -13.46 -18.61 5.56
C LEU A 121 -12.84 -17.36 4.97
N VAL A 122 -11.53 -17.12 5.16
CA VAL A 122 -10.83 -15.98 4.55
C VAL A 122 -10.74 -16.12 3.03
N GLN A 123 -10.82 -14.98 2.34
CA GLN A 123 -10.79 -14.93 0.89
C GLN A 123 -9.35 -14.77 0.38
N TRP A 124 -8.69 -15.90 0.06
CA TRP A 124 -7.37 -15.91 -0.53
C TRP A 124 -7.40 -15.53 -2.01
N ARG A 125 -6.46 -14.66 -2.42
CA ARG A 125 -6.25 -14.30 -3.83
C ARG A 125 -4.77 -14.27 -4.18
N ARG A 126 -4.42 -14.61 -5.41
CA ARG A 126 -3.06 -14.49 -5.94
C ARG A 126 -2.70 -13.02 -6.08
N VAL A 127 -1.42 -12.71 -5.87
CA VAL A 127 -0.85 -11.39 -6.10
C VAL A 127 0.42 -11.50 -6.93
N LEU A 128 0.72 -10.42 -7.63
CA LEU A 128 1.91 -10.27 -8.47
C LEU A 128 2.66 -9.02 -8.05
N LYS A 129 3.93 -8.90 -8.47
CA LYS A 129 4.67 -7.65 -8.36
C LYS A 129 3.83 -6.48 -8.88
N ASP A 130 3.96 -5.33 -8.26
CA ASP A 130 3.26 -4.07 -8.55
C ASP A 130 1.74 -4.07 -8.21
N ASN A 131 1.20 -5.14 -7.63
CA ASN A 131 -0.15 -5.09 -7.09
C ASN A 131 -0.19 -4.18 -5.86
N VAL A 132 -1.29 -3.43 -5.75
CA VAL A 132 -1.60 -2.56 -4.61
C VAL A 132 -2.80 -3.14 -3.87
N ILE A 133 -2.72 -3.20 -2.55
CA ILE A 133 -3.78 -3.71 -1.70
C ILE A 133 -4.05 -2.67 -0.61
N PHE A 134 -5.27 -2.18 -0.54
CA PHE A 134 -5.72 -1.33 0.54
C PHE A 134 -6.43 -2.18 1.60
N VAL A 135 -6.01 -2.02 2.86
CA VAL A 135 -6.51 -2.77 4.01
C VAL A 135 -7.02 -1.77 5.05
N PRO A 136 -8.27 -1.30 4.91
CA PRO A 136 -8.89 -0.47 5.94
C PRO A 136 -8.93 -1.20 7.28
N ALA A 137 -8.80 -0.46 8.36
CA ALA A 137 -9.07 -0.97 9.71
C ALA A 137 -10.41 -1.74 9.73
N GLY A 138 -10.49 -2.79 10.54
CA GLY A 138 -11.62 -3.71 10.58
C GLY A 138 -11.58 -4.84 9.56
N THR A 139 -10.73 -4.77 8.54
CA THR A 139 -10.64 -5.83 7.52
C THR A 139 -9.87 -7.03 8.05
N ILE A 140 -10.50 -8.21 8.07
CA ILE A 140 -9.79 -9.47 8.36
C ILE A 140 -8.88 -9.79 7.18
N HIS A 141 -7.58 -10.05 7.46
CA HIS A 141 -6.59 -10.26 6.40
C HIS A 141 -5.45 -11.19 6.84
N ALA A 142 -4.69 -11.67 5.86
CA ALA A 142 -3.46 -12.41 6.08
C ALA A 142 -2.52 -12.28 4.87
N ILE A 143 -1.22 -12.44 5.11
CA ILE A 143 -0.19 -12.46 4.09
C ILE A 143 0.37 -13.88 4.00
N GLY A 144 0.38 -14.45 2.81
CA GLY A 144 0.99 -15.75 2.56
C GLY A 144 2.51 -15.68 2.40
N PRO A 145 3.17 -16.83 2.25
CA PRO A 145 4.61 -16.90 2.03
C PRO A 145 5.01 -16.44 0.63
N GLY A 146 6.31 -16.12 0.48
CA GLY A 146 6.94 -15.83 -0.79
C GLY A 146 6.73 -14.40 -1.29
N LEU A 147 6.51 -13.46 -0.39
CA LEU A 147 6.26 -12.05 -0.68
C LEU A 147 7.32 -11.15 -0.07
N VAL A 148 7.69 -10.11 -0.83
CA VAL A 148 8.32 -8.90 -0.30
C VAL A 148 7.36 -7.76 -0.53
N ILE A 149 7.03 -7.02 0.53
CA ILE A 149 5.97 -6.01 0.54
C ILE A 149 6.51 -4.71 1.10
N ALA A 150 6.24 -3.58 0.45
CA ALA A 150 6.28 -2.28 1.10
C ALA A 150 4.91 -2.03 1.74
N GLU A 151 4.90 -1.68 3.01
CA GLU A 151 3.70 -1.39 3.79
C GLU A 151 3.75 0.04 4.31
N ILE A 152 2.69 0.78 4.09
CA ILE A 152 2.42 2.04 4.77
C ILE A 152 1.20 1.89 5.66
N GLN A 153 1.28 2.39 6.89
CA GLN A 153 0.21 2.26 7.87
C GLN A 153 0.15 3.47 8.81
N GLN A 154 -0.98 3.67 9.49
CA GLN A 154 -1.00 4.50 10.69
C GLN A 154 0.00 3.94 11.70
N ARG A 155 0.63 4.83 12.49
CA ARG A 155 1.60 4.40 13.51
C ARG A 155 0.91 3.72 14.68
N SER A 156 0.65 2.45 14.49
CA SER A 156 0.06 1.58 15.48
C SER A 156 0.61 0.16 15.31
N ASP A 157 0.81 -0.57 16.41
CA ASP A 157 1.18 -1.99 16.37
C ASP A 157 0.00 -2.89 16.84
N ALA A 158 -1.20 -2.30 16.92
CA ALA A 158 -2.41 -3.00 17.32
C ALA A 158 -2.76 -4.11 16.33
N THR A 159 -2.63 -5.35 16.76
CA THR A 159 -2.91 -6.53 15.94
C THR A 159 -3.67 -7.56 16.76
N PHE A 160 -4.90 -7.89 16.34
CA PHE A 160 -5.70 -8.93 16.96
C PHE A 160 -5.71 -10.17 16.09
N ARG A 161 -5.12 -11.25 16.61
CA ARG A 161 -4.97 -12.54 15.89
C ARG A 161 -6.24 -13.36 16.02
N LEU A 162 -6.69 -13.88 14.87
CA LEU A 162 -7.81 -14.82 14.78
C LEU A 162 -7.30 -16.26 14.60
N PHE A 163 -6.17 -16.44 13.89
CA PHE A 163 -5.58 -17.76 13.65
C PHE A 163 -4.09 -17.62 13.37
N ASP A 164 -3.27 -18.52 13.91
CA ASP A 164 -1.80 -18.41 13.82
C ASP A 164 -1.09 -19.64 13.26
N HIS A 165 -1.74 -20.42 12.43
CA HIS A 165 -1.15 -21.56 11.70
C HIS A 165 -0.42 -22.57 12.61
N GLY A 166 -0.94 -22.81 13.82
CA GLY A 166 -0.36 -23.74 14.79
C GLY A 166 0.79 -23.18 15.63
N ARG A 167 1.21 -21.93 15.43
CA ARG A 167 2.11 -21.24 16.35
C ARG A 167 1.36 -20.89 17.63
N GLN A 168 2.06 -20.99 18.78
CA GLN A 168 1.44 -20.81 20.11
C GLN A 168 1.46 -19.33 20.56
N ARG A 169 1.12 -18.38 19.65
CA ARG A 169 0.90 -17.00 20.05
C ARG A 169 -0.56 -16.82 20.47
N GLU A 170 -0.78 -15.94 21.43
CA GLU A 170 -2.12 -15.61 21.93
C GLU A 170 -3.05 -15.13 20.83
N LEU A 171 -4.28 -15.61 20.84
CA LEU A 171 -5.38 -15.12 20.01
C LEU A 171 -6.19 -14.09 20.83
N GLN A 172 -6.38 -12.90 20.28
CA GLN A 172 -7.13 -11.83 20.94
C GLN A 172 -8.61 -11.84 20.49
N VAL A 173 -9.34 -12.91 20.82
CA VAL A 173 -10.66 -13.23 20.27
C VAL A 173 -11.67 -12.08 20.48
N ASP A 174 -11.77 -11.53 21.70
CA ASP A 174 -12.74 -10.50 22.02
C ASP A 174 -12.49 -9.22 21.26
N ASN A 175 -11.23 -8.78 21.23
CA ASN A 175 -10.81 -7.59 20.49
C ASN A 175 -10.95 -7.81 18.97
N ALA A 176 -10.58 -8.99 18.47
CA ALA A 176 -10.71 -9.32 17.06
C ALA A 176 -12.17 -9.30 16.60
N VAL A 177 -13.07 -9.88 17.39
CA VAL A 177 -14.52 -9.89 17.10
C VAL A 177 -15.10 -8.49 17.15
N SER A 178 -14.65 -7.66 18.09
CA SER A 178 -15.13 -6.27 18.24
C SER A 178 -14.60 -5.34 17.14
N ALA A 179 -13.35 -5.54 16.69
CA ALA A 179 -12.74 -4.72 15.65
C ALA A 179 -13.17 -5.10 14.23
N ALA A 180 -13.62 -6.35 14.00
CA ALA A 180 -13.77 -6.88 12.64
C ALA A 180 -15.05 -6.46 11.93
N ASP A 181 -14.92 -6.00 10.67
CA ASP A 181 -15.98 -6.16 9.66
C ASP A 181 -15.91 -7.61 9.15
N ALA A 182 -16.77 -8.46 9.72
CA ALA A 182 -16.78 -9.89 9.43
C ALA A 182 -17.48 -10.21 8.10
N GLY A 183 -17.08 -9.56 7.03
CA GLY A 183 -17.69 -9.70 5.71
C GLY A 183 -16.68 -9.80 4.55
N PRO A 184 -17.20 -9.88 3.32
CA PRO A 184 -16.39 -9.77 2.12
C PRO A 184 -15.62 -8.44 2.07
N PRO A 185 -14.46 -8.39 1.40
CA PRO A 185 -13.66 -7.17 1.34
C PRO A 185 -14.40 -6.07 0.57
N GLN A 186 -14.13 -4.83 0.94
CA GLN A 186 -14.52 -3.67 0.13
C GLN A 186 -13.82 -3.72 -1.25
N PRO A 187 -14.42 -3.14 -2.29
CA PRO A 187 -13.78 -3.00 -3.59
C PRO A 187 -12.41 -2.32 -3.44
N GLN A 188 -11.40 -2.88 -4.09
CA GLN A 188 -10.05 -2.33 -4.06
C GLN A 188 -9.94 -1.13 -4.99
N SER A 189 -9.20 -0.11 -4.55
CA SER A 189 -8.86 1.03 -5.40
C SER A 189 -8.03 0.57 -6.60
N VAL A 190 -8.33 1.14 -7.77
CA VAL A 190 -7.51 0.94 -8.96
C VAL A 190 -6.50 2.09 -9.03
N PRO A 191 -5.19 1.81 -9.21
CA PRO A 191 -4.20 2.85 -9.40
C PRO A 191 -4.59 3.80 -10.53
N ARG A 192 -4.46 5.12 -10.28
CA ARG A 192 -4.86 6.17 -11.22
C ARG A 192 -3.70 7.10 -11.51
N ARG A 193 -3.38 7.27 -12.78
CA ARG A 193 -2.36 8.24 -13.22
C ARG A 193 -2.81 9.67 -12.92
N LEU A 194 -1.98 10.44 -12.22
CA LEU A 194 -2.21 11.85 -11.93
C LEU A 194 -1.47 12.74 -12.92
N THR A 195 -0.19 12.42 -13.18
CA THR A 195 0.68 13.07 -14.17
C THR A 195 1.56 12.01 -14.83
N ASP A 196 2.46 12.39 -15.69
CA ASP A 196 3.42 11.46 -16.31
C ASP A 196 4.36 10.83 -15.27
N ALA A 197 4.68 11.57 -14.21
CA ALA A 197 5.56 11.11 -13.14
C ALA A 197 4.82 10.49 -11.94
N ARG A 198 3.51 10.70 -11.79
CA ARG A 198 2.76 10.38 -10.57
C ARG A 198 1.60 9.44 -10.83
N THR A 199 1.53 8.37 -10.08
CA THR A 199 0.41 7.42 -10.06
C THR A 199 -0.14 7.29 -8.65
N LEU A 200 -1.39 7.69 -8.43
CA LEU A 200 -2.10 7.47 -7.17
C LEU A 200 -2.36 5.97 -6.99
N LEU A 201 -1.92 5.43 -5.89
CA LEU A 201 -2.12 4.04 -5.49
C LEU A 201 -3.30 3.92 -4.52
N VAL A 202 -3.29 4.74 -3.46
CA VAL A 202 -4.31 4.77 -2.41
C VAL A 202 -4.55 6.22 -1.99
N ALA A 203 -5.81 6.58 -1.75
CA ALA A 203 -6.20 7.77 -1.01
C ALA A 203 -7.23 7.36 0.04
N SER A 204 -6.94 7.68 1.29
CA SER A 204 -7.77 7.38 2.44
C SER A 204 -7.82 8.59 3.38
N PRO A 205 -8.69 8.65 4.36
CA PRO A 205 -8.66 9.71 5.36
C PRO A 205 -7.33 9.82 6.12
N GLN A 206 -6.60 8.71 6.25
CA GLN A 206 -5.37 8.62 7.03
C GLN A 206 -4.13 9.02 6.24
N PHE A 207 -4.05 8.61 4.96
CA PHE A 207 -2.88 8.88 4.11
C PHE A 207 -3.21 8.80 2.62
N VAL A 208 -2.34 9.44 1.85
CA VAL A 208 -2.22 9.25 0.40
C VAL A 208 -0.95 8.47 0.11
N TRP A 209 -1.01 7.54 -0.85
CA TRP A 209 0.14 6.77 -1.32
C TRP A 209 0.24 6.82 -2.82
N GLU A 210 1.41 7.22 -3.32
CA GLU A 210 1.69 7.36 -4.75
C GLU A 210 2.93 6.57 -5.14
N ARG A 211 2.96 6.14 -6.40
CA ARG A 211 4.19 5.74 -7.08
C ARG A 211 4.65 6.89 -7.95
N ILE A 212 5.92 7.19 -7.82
CA ILE A 212 6.60 8.24 -8.57
C ILE A 212 7.63 7.60 -9.50
N ASP A 213 7.59 7.97 -10.78
CA ASP A 213 8.49 7.49 -11.82
C ASP A 213 9.19 8.71 -12.45
N LEU A 214 10.47 8.95 -12.09
CA LEU A 214 11.25 10.10 -12.56
C LEU A 214 12.26 9.70 -13.64
N PRO A 215 12.32 10.45 -14.77
CA PRO A 215 13.24 10.15 -15.86
C PRO A 215 14.70 10.27 -15.44
N PRO A 216 15.61 9.57 -16.15
CA PRO A 216 17.05 9.70 -15.96
C PRO A 216 17.55 11.14 -16.05
N LYS A 217 18.42 11.56 -15.11
CA LYS A 217 19.14 12.84 -15.10
C LYS A 217 18.23 14.06 -15.07
N SER A 218 16.98 13.91 -14.63
CA SER A 218 16.02 15.02 -14.47
C SER A 218 16.12 15.67 -13.10
N ASN A 219 15.67 16.92 -13.03
CA ASN A 219 15.64 17.73 -11.81
C ASN A 219 14.20 18.07 -11.42
N TRP A 220 13.89 17.86 -10.16
CA TRP A 220 12.55 18.06 -9.64
C TRP A 220 12.60 18.80 -8.31
N GLU A 221 11.50 19.43 -7.97
CA GLU A 221 11.24 19.99 -6.66
C GLU A 221 10.09 19.22 -6.01
N LEU A 222 10.34 18.71 -4.83
CA LEU A 222 9.35 18.07 -3.97
C LEU A 222 8.89 19.10 -2.94
N ASP A 223 7.60 19.38 -2.88
CA ASP A 223 6.97 20.23 -1.87
C ASP A 223 6.13 19.35 -0.94
N ALA A 224 6.72 18.96 0.18
CA ALA A 224 6.08 18.13 1.20
C ALA A 224 5.34 19.02 2.21
N GLU A 225 4.08 19.33 1.95
CA GLU A 225 3.23 20.12 2.87
C GLU A 225 3.05 19.45 4.26
N HIS A 226 3.21 18.13 4.34
CA HIS A 226 3.06 17.31 5.53
C HIS A 226 4.21 16.32 5.65
N GLU A 227 4.25 15.56 6.77
CA GLU A 227 5.17 14.43 6.87
C GLU A 227 5.05 13.53 5.64
N THR A 228 6.18 13.23 5.03
CA THR A 228 6.25 12.46 3.78
C THR A 228 7.37 11.43 3.87
N TRP A 229 7.03 10.19 3.56
CA TRP A 229 7.98 9.10 3.37
C TRP A 229 8.25 8.90 1.88
N VAL A 230 9.51 8.79 1.51
CA VAL A 230 9.96 8.44 0.15
C VAL A 230 10.77 7.14 0.25
N LEU A 231 10.31 6.06 -0.37
CA LEU A 231 11.01 4.77 -0.44
C LEU A 231 11.47 4.50 -1.87
N VAL A 232 12.78 4.40 -2.10
CA VAL A 232 13.33 4.13 -3.44
C VAL A 232 13.17 2.66 -3.81
N LEU A 233 12.55 2.40 -4.98
CA LEU A 233 12.32 1.06 -5.52
C LEU A 233 13.31 0.68 -6.62
N GLU A 234 13.65 1.63 -7.49
CA GLU A 234 14.56 1.43 -8.63
C GLU A 234 15.38 2.70 -8.86
N GLY A 235 16.62 2.56 -9.30
CA GLY A 235 17.52 3.68 -9.56
C GLY A 235 17.99 4.38 -8.30
N CYS A 236 18.26 5.69 -8.39
CA CYS A 236 18.71 6.52 -7.27
C CYS A 236 18.45 8.00 -7.54
N ALA A 237 18.48 8.80 -6.47
CA ALA A 237 18.49 10.27 -6.55
C ALA A 237 19.22 10.88 -5.37
N ARG A 238 19.61 12.15 -5.50
CA ARG A 238 19.93 13.02 -4.38
C ARG A 238 18.69 13.86 -4.04
N ILE A 239 18.21 13.72 -2.82
CA ILE A 239 17.03 14.43 -2.28
C ILE A 239 17.55 15.43 -1.26
N GLY A 240 17.49 16.72 -1.57
CA GLY A 240 18.19 17.75 -0.80
C GLY A 240 19.70 17.47 -0.78
N LEU A 241 20.26 17.21 0.41
CA LEU A 241 21.67 16.85 0.60
C LEU A 241 21.90 15.34 0.77
N THR A 242 20.86 14.52 0.70
CA THR A 242 20.91 13.09 1.02
C THR A 242 20.80 12.24 -0.24
N ASN A 243 21.75 11.34 -0.46
CA ASN A 243 21.61 10.32 -1.51
C ASN A 243 20.66 9.23 -1.06
N ALA A 244 19.82 8.74 -1.95
CA ALA A 244 18.87 7.68 -1.72
C ALA A 244 19.00 6.60 -2.81
N PHE A 245 19.10 5.35 -2.37
CA PHE A 245 19.28 4.17 -3.20
C PHE A 245 18.15 3.16 -2.96
N VAL A 246 18.10 2.11 -3.77
CA VAL A 246 17.09 1.05 -3.65
C VAL A 246 17.05 0.49 -2.24
N GLY A 247 15.85 0.44 -1.66
CA GLY A 247 15.58 -0.06 -0.31
C GLY A 247 15.81 0.97 0.80
N GLU A 248 16.26 2.17 0.48
CA GLU A 248 16.43 3.26 1.42
C GLU A 248 15.21 4.18 1.41
N ALA A 249 14.93 4.79 2.57
CA ALA A 249 13.85 5.75 2.71
C ALA A 249 14.35 7.11 3.22
N ILE A 250 13.70 8.15 2.75
CA ILE A 250 13.89 9.53 3.21
C ILE A 250 12.59 9.99 3.87
N PHE A 251 12.73 10.65 5.02
CA PHE A 251 11.65 11.33 5.71
C PHE A 251 11.77 12.85 5.51
N LEU A 252 10.64 13.48 5.20
CA LEU A 252 10.52 14.93 5.12
C LEU A 252 9.37 15.38 6.05
N GLU A 253 9.58 16.49 6.74
CA GLU A 253 8.57 17.07 7.63
C GLU A 253 8.28 18.51 7.20
N ALA A 254 7.16 18.71 6.49
CA ALA A 254 6.67 19.99 6.02
C ALA A 254 7.79 20.87 5.41
N ASP A 255 8.51 20.32 4.43
CA ASP A 255 9.70 20.95 3.84
C ASP A 255 9.76 20.72 2.33
N GLY A 256 10.47 21.59 1.62
CA GLY A 256 10.80 21.44 0.21
C GLY A 256 12.16 20.78 0.01
N ALA A 257 12.29 19.95 -1.02
CA ALA A 257 13.53 19.31 -1.40
C ALA A 257 13.75 19.31 -2.91
N SER A 258 14.97 19.67 -3.34
CA SER A 258 15.39 19.36 -4.70
C SER A 258 15.63 17.86 -4.86
N ILE A 259 15.24 17.30 -5.99
CA ILE A 259 15.52 15.90 -6.37
C ILE A 259 16.37 15.93 -7.65
N GLU A 260 17.61 15.48 -7.53
CA GLU A 260 18.50 15.26 -8.67
C GLU A 260 18.53 13.77 -8.98
N VAL A 261 17.93 13.39 -10.10
CA VAL A 261 17.72 11.98 -10.47
C VAL A 261 18.99 11.41 -11.08
N GLY A 262 19.34 10.20 -10.67
CA GLY A 262 20.52 9.48 -11.18
C GLY A 262 20.40 9.07 -12.65
N PRO A 263 21.47 8.43 -13.20
CA PRO A 263 21.56 8.13 -14.63
C PRO A 263 20.56 7.09 -15.12
N GLU A 264 20.02 6.26 -14.24
CA GLU A 264 19.03 5.20 -14.57
C GLU A 264 17.58 5.62 -14.29
N GLY A 265 17.35 6.87 -13.85
CA GLY A 265 16.05 7.31 -13.35
C GLY A 265 15.86 6.97 -11.88
N MET A 266 14.64 7.26 -11.37
CA MET A 266 14.23 6.84 -10.04
C MET A 266 12.75 6.44 -10.06
N LYS A 267 12.47 5.27 -9.51
CA LYS A 267 11.11 4.89 -9.12
C LYS A 267 11.04 4.82 -7.60
N CYS A 268 10.06 5.47 -7.01
CA CYS A 268 9.86 5.43 -5.57
C CYS A 268 8.37 5.38 -5.20
N LEU A 269 8.11 5.04 -3.94
CA LEU A 269 6.81 5.20 -3.31
C LEU A 269 6.87 6.43 -2.41
N MET A 270 5.86 7.28 -2.50
CA MET A 270 5.66 8.43 -1.62
C MET A 270 4.39 8.27 -0.82
N ALA A 271 4.48 8.36 0.50
CA ALA A 271 3.34 8.32 1.41
C ALA A 271 3.33 9.58 2.28
N TYR A 272 2.18 10.22 2.39
CA TYR A 272 2.02 11.44 3.16
C TYR A 272 0.61 11.55 3.77
N LEU A 273 0.46 12.37 4.80
CA LEU A 273 -0.82 12.62 5.46
C LEU A 273 -1.79 13.38 4.55
N GLY A 274 -3.06 13.08 4.72
CA GLY A 274 -4.14 13.80 4.05
C GLY A 274 -5.08 12.87 3.28
N PRO A 275 -6.32 13.33 3.02
CA PRO A 275 -7.33 12.51 2.36
C PRO A 275 -7.27 12.56 0.83
N LYS A 276 -6.45 13.45 0.25
CA LYS A 276 -6.42 13.72 -1.19
C LYS A 276 -4.98 13.96 -1.67
N PRO A 277 -4.66 13.58 -2.94
CA PRO A 277 -3.39 13.92 -3.54
C PRO A 277 -3.14 15.44 -3.55
N SER A 278 -1.94 15.86 -3.09
CA SER A 278 -1.50 17.25 -3.23
C SER A 278 -1.21 17.55 -4.71
N SER A 279 -1.77 18.63 -5.23
CA SER A 279 -1.53 19.08 -6.61
C SER A 279 -0.11 19.59 -6.80
N ASN A 280 0.51 20.10 -5.74
CA ASN A 280 1.79 20.80 -5.77
C ASN A 280 2.96 19.93 -5.28
N LEU A 281 2.72 18.62 -5.02
CA LEU A 281 3.71 17.74 -4.42
C LEU A 281 5.04 17.70 -5.20
N LEU A 282 4.99 17.79 -6.55
CA LEU A 282 6.17 17.52 -7.38
C LEU A 282 6.17 18.39 -8.63
N HIS A 283 7.24 19.18 -8.83
CA HIS A 283 7.44 20.08 -9.95
C HIS A 283 8.69 19.70 -10.73
N ASN A 284 8.58 19.61 -12.06
CA ASN A 284 9.73 19.39 -12.94
C ASN A 284 10.45 20.72 -13.20
N LEU A 285 11.76 20.78 -12.93
CA LEU A 285 12.59 21.97 -13.10
C LEU A 285 13.23 22.06 -14.48
N ASP A 286 13.25 20.98 -15.27
CA ASP A 286 13.89 20.93 -16.60
C ASP A 286 12.96 21.46 -17.72
N GLY A 287 11.87 22.15 -17.39
CA GLY A 287 10.94 22.71 -18.37
C GLY A 287 9.99 21.68 -19.01
N TRP A 288 10.01 20.46 -18.57
CA TRP A 288 9.00 19.48 -18.95
C TRP A 288 7.71 19.80 -18.20
N SER A 289 6.65 20.16 -18.95
CA SER A 289 5.33 20.40 -18.35
C SER A 289 4.68 19.09 -17.91
N ALA A 290 5.18 18.51 -16.82
CA ALA A 290 4.59 17.35 -16.15
C ALA A 290 3.26 17.67 -15.45
N GLY A 291 2.70 18.87 -15.66
CA GLY A 291 1.55 19.40 -14.91
C GLY A 291 0.30 19.68 -15.71
N SER A 292 0.17 19.24 -16.97
CA SER A 292 -1.14 19.34 -17.62
C SER A 292 -2.00 18.14 -17.23
N PRO A 293 -3.13 18.34 -16.52
CA PRO A 293 -4.11 17.26 -16.37
C PRO A 293 -4.50 16.81 -17.78
N LEU A 294 -4.55 15.51 -17.99
CA LEU A 294 -5.04 14.93 -19.24
C LEU A 294 -6.36 15.64 -19.59
N ARG A 295 -6.34 16.47 -20.64
CA ARG A 295 -7.59 17.00 -21.21
C ARG A 295 -8.41 15.77 -21.58
N ASP A 296 -9.62 15.69 -21.04
CA ASP A 296 -10.64 14.79 -21.53
C ASP A 296 -10.62 14.86 -23.06
N GLN A 297 -10.27 13.77 -23.71
CA GLN A 297 -10.39 13.68 -25.15
C GLN A 297 -11.88 13.90 -25.48
N PRO A 298 -12.23 14.87 -26.34
CA PRO A 298 -13.61 15.02 -26.76
C PRO A 298 -14.05 13.70 -27.38
N SER A 299 -15.12 13.13 -26.84
CA SER A 299 -15.80 11.97 -27.40
C SER A 299 -16.05 12.23 -28.89
N ILE A 300 -15.48 11.39 -29.74
CA ILE A 300 -15.74 11.40 -31.19
C ILE A 300 -17.25 11.15 -31.36
N PRO A 301 -18.02 12.07 -31.98
CA PRO A 301 -19.42 11.81 -32.25
C PRO A 301 -19.52 10.65 -33.24
N SER A 302 -20.14 9.57 -32.85
CA SER A 302 -20.52 8.46 -33.74
C SER A 302 -21.53 8.99 -34.74
N HIS A 303 -21.06 9.26 -35.96
CA HIS A 303 -21.94 9.50 -37.11
C HIS A 303 -22.64 8.17 -37.47
N HIS A 304 -23.79 7.94 -36.88
CA HIS A 304 -24.77 7.00 -37.46
C HIS A 304 -25.27 7.58 -38.77
N ARG A 305 -24.74 7.06 -39.87
CA ARG A 305 -25.26 7.28 -41.22
C ARG A 305 -26.56 6.49 -41.33
N ALA A 306 -27.70 7.20 -41.25
CA ALA A 306 -29.00 6.64 -41.56
C ALA A 306 -29.03 6.28 -43.06
N ILE A 307 -29.14 4.98 -43.35
CA ILE A 307 -29.44 4.52 -44.69
C ILE A 307 -30.96 4.55 -44.84
N ALA A 308 -31.44 5.48 -45.69
CA ALA A 308 -32.82 5.55 -46.10
C ALA A 308 -33.17 4.29 -46.92
N GLY A 309 -34.01 3.45 -46.41
CA GLY A 309 -34.64 2.32 -47.12
C GLY A 309 -35.89 2.81 -47.82
N SER A 310 -35.91 2.67 -49.13
CA SER A 310 -37.10 2.91 -49.98
C SER A 310 -38.16 1.79 -49.75
N PRO A 311 -39.44 2.10 -49.89
CA PRO A 311 -40.53 1.14 -49.64
C PRO A 311 -40.72 0.17 -50.79
N VAL A 312 -40.74 -1.12 -50.49
CA VAL A 312 -41.18 -2.18 -51.42
C VAL A 312 -42.67 -2.44 -51.18
N ARG A 313 -43.42 -2.33 -52.28
CA ARG A 313 -44.86 -2.56 -52.42
C ARG A 313 -45.20 -4.03 -52.06
N SER A 314 -46.27 -4.16 -51.33
CA SER A 314 -47.03 -5.38 -51.16
C SER A 314 -47.63 -5.83 -52.50
N MET A 315 -47.49 -7.11 -52.87
CA MET A 315 -48.37 -7.82 -53.76
C MET A 315 -48.93 -9.06 -53.05
N GLU A 316 -50.24 -9.00 -52.88
CA GLU A 316 -51.08 -10.18 -52.57
C GLU A 316 -51.02 -11.20 -53.72
N ALA A 317 -50.94 -12.47 -53.37
CA ALA A 317 -51.47 -13.56 -54.27
C ALA A 317 -52.05 -14.67 -53.40
N ARG A 318 -53.30 -14.91 -53.64
CA ARG A 318 -54.15 -16.00 -53.18
C ARG A 318 -53.62 -17.34 -53.67
N SER A 319 -53.66 -18.36 -52.87
CA SER A 319 -54.29 -19.65 -52.96
C SER A 319 -54.01 -20.51 -51.76
#